data_44b01a0cfdd1e97a153b06a5883affd4
#
_entry.id   44b01a0cfdd1e97a153b06a5883affd4
#
_cell.length_a   1.000
_cell.length_b   1.000
_cell.length_c   1.000
_cell.angle_alpha   90.00
_cell.angle_beta   90.00
_cell.angle_gamma   90.00
#
_symmetry.space_group_name_H-M   'P 1'
#
loop_
_entity.id
_entity.type
_entity.pdbx_description
1 polymer ?
#
loop_
_entity_poly.entity_id
_entity_poly.type
_entity_poly.pdbx_seq_one_letter_code
_entity_poly.pdbx_strand_id
1 'polypeptide(L)'
;MPRRASTVMLVRDAQVGPAGASSAGATSTVEVFMMRRVSQMAFAPSTMVFPGGGVDDRDGEQDLPWAGPAPEQWAARLGCSPTDARMYVAAAIREVFEECGVLLAGPSASGPLAQVGAARWRGVRDALVARDVSLRDVLRDEGLVLRSDLIVAKAHWLTPVFEPRRFDTWFFAAHMPRGQSADGDTSEADHAAWVAPRQLLSAYAAGQASMLPPTVMWVEEVLQASSAREFVAHAHHLPLIMPEVVNSELGPAMEVVER
;
A
#
# COMPACT_ATOMS: atom_id res chain seq x y z
N MET A 1 0.54 12.04 -19.75
CA MET A 1 1.28 12.05 -18.47
C MET A 1 0.98 10.76 -17.71
N PRO A 2 1.89 10.22 -16.91
CA PRO A 2 1.61 9.11 -16.00
C PRO A 2 0.49 9.47 -15.01
N ARG A 3 -0.33 8.48 -14.63
CA ARG A 3 -1.38 8.68 -13.62
C ARG A 3 -0.77 8.56 -12.24
N ARG A 4 -1.08 9.50 -11.35
CA ARG A 4 -0.64 9.44 -9.95
C ARG A 4 -1.33 8.29 -9.23
N ALA A 5 -0.57 7.58 -8.41
CA ALA A 5 -1.06 6.46 -7.62
C ALA A 5 -0.34 6.36 -6.26
N SER A 6 -0.99 5.73 -5.31
CA SER A 6 -0.43 5.40 -4.00
C SER A 6 -0.69 3.94 -3.67
N THR A 7 0.33 3.28 -3.13
CA THR A 7 0.28 1.87 -2.74
C THR A 7 0.81 1.72 -1.32
N VAL A 8 0.20 0.85 -0.53
CA VAL A 8 0.59 0.65 0.87
C VAL A 8 0.93 -0.81 1.16
N MET A 9 2.14 -1.04 1.59
CA MET A 9 2.55 -2.30 2.18
C MET A 9 2.02 -2.36 3.62
N LEU A 10 0.84 -2.95 3.80
CA LEU A 10 0.28 -3.18 5.12
C LEU A 10 0.94 -4.44 5.69
N VAL A 11 1.65 -4.30 6.82
CA VAL A 11 2.43 -5.38 7.43
C VAL A 11 2.03 -5.63 8.88
N ARG A 12 2.24 -6.84 9.34
CA ARG A 12 2.10 -7.25 10.74
C ARG A 12 3.16 -8.26 11.12
N ASP A 13 3.42 -8.40 12.42
CA ASP A 13 4.20 -9.53 12.89
C ASP A 13 3.41 -10.82 12.69
N ALA A 14 4.09 -11.87 12.25
CA ALA A 14 3.47 -13.17 12.01
C ALA A 14 2.82 -13.70 13.30
N GLN A 15 1.60 -14.19 13.19
CA GLN A 15 0.93 -14.80 14.33
C GLN A 15 1.59 -16.15 14.62
N VAL A 16 2.17 -16.30 15.80
CA VAL A 16 2.65 -17.59 16.30
C VAL A 16 1.40 -18.44 16.59
N GLY A 17 1.13 -19.39 15.71
CA GLY A 17 0.06 -20.37 15.95
C GLY A 17 0.34 -21.15 17.24
N PRO A 18 -0.70 -21.75 17.87
CA PRO A 18 -0.52 -22.58 19.05
C PRO A 18 0.52 -23.65 18.73
N ALA A 19 1.48 -23.81 19.63
CA ALA A 19 2.65 -24.67 19.51
C ALA A 19 2.27 -26.07 18.99
N GLY A 20 2.71 -26.42 17.76
CA GLY A 20 2.51 -27.75 17.21
C GLY A 20 2.73 -27.91 15.71
N ALA A 21 2.68 -26.86 14.92
CA ALA A 21 2.90 -26.92 13.47
C ALA A 21 4.18 -26.16 13.08
N SER A 22 5.33 -26.64 13.54
CA SER A 22 6.63 -26.26 12.99
C SER A 22 6.82 -27.01 11.66
N SER A 23 6.40 -26.42 10.56
CA SER A 23 6.92 -26.83 9.27
C SER A 23 8.38 -26.35 9.18
N ALA A 24 9.29 -27.27 9.00
CA ALA A 24 10.73 -27.05 8.91
C ALA A 24 11.06 -26.04 7.79
N GLY A 25 11.41 -24.82 8.18
CA GLY A 25 11.83 -23.74 7.29
C GLY A 25 11.64 -22.42 8.03
N ALA A 26 12.72 -21.65 8.24
CA ALA A 26 12.71 -20.39 9.00
C ALA A 26 11.47 -19.54 8.63
N THR A 27 10.53 -19.44 9.56
CA THR A 27 9.31 -18.67 9.42
C THR A 27 9.69 -17.19 9.32
N SER A 28 9.22 -16.51 8.27
CA SER A 28 9.26 -15.05 8.22
C SER A 28 8.59 -14.52 9.49
N THR A 29 9.22 -13.56 10.13
CA THR A 29 8.68 -12.92 11.34
C THR A 29 7.62 -11.88 11.00
N VAL A 30 7.51 -11.50 9.73
CA VAL A 30 6.57 -10.48 9.21
C VAL A 30 5.69 -11.08 8.13
N GLU A 31 4.42 -10.74 8.15
CA GLU A 31 3.46 -10.99 7.08
C GLU A 31 3.05 -9.69 6.42
N VAL A 32 2.78 -9.74 5.14
CA VAL A 32 2.27 -8.62 4.34
C VAL A 32 0.90 -8.94 3.77
N PHE A 33 -0.01 -7.97 3.78
CA PHE A 33 -1.31 -8.12 3.17
C PHE A 33 -1.21 -7.97 1.66
N MET A 34 -1.64 -9.00 0.94
CA MET A 34 -1.56 -9.06 -0.51
C MET A 34 -2.93 -9.35 -1.10
N MET A 35 -3.16 -8.81 -2.28
CA MET A 35 -4.36 -9.01 -3.06
C MET A 35 -4.01 -9.54 -4.44
N ARG A 36 -4.83 -10.44 -4.99
CA ARG A 36 -4.73 -10.87 -6.38
C ARG A 36 -5.79 -10.16 -7.21
N ARG A 37 -5.33 -9.37 -8.17
CA ARG A 37 -6.21 -8.63 -9.06
C ARG A 37 -7.09 -9.56 -9.89
N VAL A 38 -8.37 -9.21 -10.06
CA VAL A 38 -9.27 -10.00 -10.91
C VAL A 38 -8.75 -10.08 -12.36
N SER A 39 -9.05 -11.19 -13.03
CA SER A 39 -8.56 -11.46 -14.38
C SER A 39 -9.04 -10.47 -15.45
N GLN A 40 -10.13 -9.75 -15.19
CA GLN A 40 -10.72 -8.75 -16.08
C GLN A 40 -10.06 -7.36 -15.98
N MET A 41 -9.12 -7.18 -15.05
CA MET A 41 -8.43 -5.88 -14.91
C MET A 41 -7.60 -5.54 -16.14
N ALA A 42 -7.71 -4.29 -16.57
CA ALA A 42 -7.05 -3.79 -17.77
C ALA A 42 -5.53 -3.60 -17.63
N PHE A 43 -5.00 -3.67 -16.40
CA PHE A 43 -3.56 -3.60 -16.10
C PHE A 43 -3.21 -4.67 -15.07
N ALA A 44 -2.14 -5.44 -15.32
CA ALA A 44 -1.64 -6.50 -14.45
C ALA A 44 -2.75 -7.47 -13.94
N PRO A 45 -3.54 -8.12 -14.81
CA PRO A 45 -4.56 -9.07 -14.39
C PRO A 45 -3.91 -10.28 -13.69
N SER A 46 -4.63 -10.87 -12.72
CA SER A 46 -4.19 -12.05 -11.95
C SER A 46 -2.84 -11.89 -11.24
N THR A 47 -2.39 -10.65 -11.03
CA THR A 47 -1.10 -10.32 -10.40
C THR A 47 -1.30 -10.04 -8.92
N MET A 48 -0.37 -10.52 -8.09
CA MET A 48 -0.31 -10.18 -6.66
C MET A 48 0.18 -8.75 -6.50
N VAL A 49 -0.58 -7.97 -5.75
CA VAL A 49 -0.31 -6.54 -5.50
C VAL A 49 -0.52 -6.21 -4.03
N PHE A 50 0.10 -5.12 -3.58
CA PHE A 50 -0.29 -4.46 -2.34
C PHE A 50 -1.56 -3.64 -2.55
N PRO A 51 -2.32 -3.34 -1.50
CA PRO A 51 -3.43 -2.38 -1.56
C PRO A 51 -2.99 -1.03 -2.14
N GLY A 52 -3.80 -0.47 -3.02
CA GLY A 52 -3.50 0.84 -3.60
C GLY A 52 -4.14 1.10 -4.95
N GLY A 53 -4.25 2.37 -5.28
CA GLY A 53 -4.91 2.81 -6.50
C GLY A 53 -4.58 4.23 -6.92
N GLY A 54 -5.44 4.78 -7.75
CA GLY A 54 -5.24 6.12 -8.31
C GLY A 54 -5.50 7.22 -7.30
N VAL A 55 -4.70 8.28 -7.39
CA VAL A 55 -4.97 9.52 -6.67
C VAL A 55 -6.21 10.19 -7.26
N ASP A 56 -7.18 10.53 -6.43
CA ASP A 56 -8.37 11.30 -6.78
C ASP A 56 -8.12 12.80 -6.50
N ASP A 57 -8.71 13.70 -7.30
CA ASP A 57 -8.58 15.14 -7.07
C ASP A 57 -9.14 15.55 -5.70
N ARG A 58 -10.12 14.82 -5.17
CA ARG A 58 -10.69 15.02 -3.83
C ARG A 58 -9.73 14.68 -2.69
N ASP A 59 -8.69 13.87 -2.94
CA ASP A 59 -7.61 13.61 -1.96
C ASP A 59 -6.81 14.88 -1.64
N GLY A 60 -6.89 15.91 -2.52
CA GLY A 60 -6.24 17.21 -2.35
C GLY A 60 -7.04 18.26 -1.58
N GLU A 61 -8.24 17.96 -1.09
CA GLU A 61 -9.10 18.92 -0.39
C GLU A 61 -8.39 19.54 0.82
N GLN A 62 -8.34 20.87 0.87
CA GLN A 62 -7.52 21.61 1.86
C GLN A 62 -8.01 21.45 3.30
N ASP A 63 -9.30 21.24 3.48
CA ASP A 63 -9.96 21.10 4.77
C ASP A 63 -10.14 19.63 5.21
N LEU A 64 -9.40 18.70 4.57
CA LEU A 64 -9.30 17.31 5.02
C LEU A 64 -8.77 17.27 6.47
N PRO A 65 -9.52 16.69 7.41
CA PRO A 65 -9.06 16.58 8.80
C PRO A 65 -7.76 15.77 8.88
N TRP A 66 -6.70 16.41 9.38
CA TRP A 66 -5.33 15.90 9.27
C TRP A 66 -4.59 15.93 10.61
N ALA A 67 -3.85 14.86 10.91
CA ALA A 67 -2.92 14.77 12.02
C ALA A 67 -1.62 14.07 11.61
N GLY A 68 -0.56 14.29 12.40
CA GLY A 68 0.78 13.84 12.06
C GLY A 68 1.56 14.87 11.25
N PRO A 69 2.61 14.47 10.52
CA PRO A 69 3.39 15.37 9.68
C PRO A 69 2.51 16.13 8.69
N ALA A 70 2.64 17.44 8.66
CA ALA A 70 1.86 18.32 7.78
C ALA A 70 2.18 18.08 6.29
N PRO A 71 1.29 18.45 5.36
CA PRO A 71 1.55 18.30 3.92
C PRO A 71 2.87 18.94 3.45
N GLU A 72 3.31 20.03 4.08
CA GLU A 72 4.60 20.68 3.79
C GLU A 72 5.78 19.80 4.19
N GLN A 73 5.68 19.08 5.29
CA GLN A 73 6.70 18.14 5.75
C GLN A 73 6.75 16.90 4.85
N TRP A 74 5.59 16.43 4.40
CA TRP A 74 5.50 15.37 3.40
C TRP A 74 6.05 15.82 2.04
N ALA A 75 5.76 17.04 1.60
CA ALA A 75 6.31 17.63 0.38
C ALA A 75 7.85 17.62 0.38
N ALA A 76 8.46 18.01 1.50
CA ALA A 76 9.91 17.95 1.65
C ALA A 76 10.47 16.53 1.58
N ARG A 77 9.74 15.52 2.08
CA ARG A 77 10.15 14.10 2.02
C ARG A 77 9.99 13.50 0.62
N LEU A 78 8.89 13.84 -0.05
CA LEU A 78 8.54 13.28 -1.35
C LEU A 78 9.13 14.08 -2.53
N GLY A 79 9.73 15.25 -2.30
CA GLY A 79 10.27 16.08 -3.36
C GLY A 79 9.21 16.65 -4.31
N CYS A 80 8.00 16.95 -3.80
CA CYS A 80 6.89 17.42 -4.60
C CYS A 80 6.18 18.64 -3.96
N SER A 81 5.11 19.15 -4.56
CA SER A 81 4.34 20.24 -3.96
C SER A 81 3.58 19.78 -2.69
N PRO A 82 3.24 20.69 -1.74
CA PRO A 82 2.40 20.34 -0.59
C PRO A 82 1.03 19.78 -0.99
N THR A 83 0.47 20.26 -2.08
CA THR A 83 -0.80 19.74 -2.63
C THR A 83 -0.65 18.31 -3.12
N ASP A 84 0.39 18.02 -3.91
CA ASP A 84 0.63 16.65 -4.38
C ASP A 84 0.95 15.70 -3.22
N ALA A 85 1.76 16.15 -2.25
CA ALA A 85 2.06 15.35 -1.07
C ALA A 85 0.81 15.00 -0.27
N ARG A 86 -0.11 15.97 -0.07
CA ARG A 86 -1.43 15.73 0.55
C ARG A 86 -2.19 14.67 -0.23
N MET A 87 -2.27 14.81 -1.55
CA MET A 87 -3.00 13.89 -2.41
C MET A 87 -2.44 12.46 -2.34
N TYR A 88 -1.13 12.27 -2.40
CA TYR A 88 -0.52 10.95 -2.29
C TYR A 88 -0.77 10.28 -0.93
N VAL A 89 -0.63 11.04 0.16
CA VAL A 89 -0.83 10.52 1.52
C VAL A 89 -2.30 10.20 1.78
N ALA A 90 -3.22 11.08 1.36
CA ALA A 90 -4.66 10.84 1.52
C ALA A 90 -5.12 9.66 0.68
N ALA A 91 -4.67 9.57 -0.59
CA ALA A 91 -4.93 8.43 -1.46
C ALA A 91 -4.44 7.10 -0.83
N ALA A 92 -3.23 7.07 -0.27
CA ALA A 92 -2.70 5.88 0.39
C ALA A 92 -3.63 5.38 1.51
N ILE A 93 -4.12 6.28 2.35
CA ILE A 93 -5.01 5.93 3.47
C ILE A 93 -6.41 5.57 3.00
N ARG A 94 -6.94 6.26 1.98
CA ARG A 94 -8.23 5.97 1.36
C ARG A 94 -8.24 4.58 0.73
N GLU A 95 -7.24 4.26 -0.08
CA GLU A 95 -7.14 2.99 -0.78
C GLU A 95 -7.04 1.80 0.19
N VAL A 96 -6.28 1.92 1.28
CA VAL A 96 -6.23 0.87 2.32
C VAL A 96 -7.61 0.68 2.95
N PHE A 97 -8.38 1.74 3.16
CA PHE A 97 -9.73 1.59 3.68
C PHE A 97 -10.68 0.99 2.63
N GLU A 98 -10.63 1.46 1.40
CA GLU A 98 -11.46 0.97 0.30
C GLU A 98 -11.21 -0.51 -0.02
N GLU A 99 -9.96 -0.95 -0.04
CA GLU A 99 -9.60 -2.30 -0.48
C GLU A 99 -9.46 -3.31 0.67
N CYS A 100 -9.09 -2.85 1.89
CA CYS A 100 -8.81 -3.74 3.01
C CYS A 100 -9.69 -3.50 4.23
N GLY A 101 -10.54 -2.47 4.25
CA GLY A 101 -11.35 -2.12 5.41
C GLY A 101 -10.54 -1.59 6.60
N VAL A 102 -9.27 -1.23 6.41
CA VAL A 102 -8.39 -0.70 7.46
C VAL A 102 -8.30 0.83 7.35
N LEU A 103 -8.76 1.54 8.36
CA LEU A 103 -8.78 3.00 8.38
C LEU A 103 -7.70 3.55 9.30
N LEU A 104 -6.70 4.22 8.73
CA LEU A 104 -5.63 4.89 9.45
C LEU A 104 -6.07 6.31 9.88
N ALA A 105 -7.12 6.36 10.70
CA ALA A 105 -7.70 7.57 11.24
C ALA A 105 -8.21 7.34 12.66
N GLY A 106 -8.31 8.40 13.43
CA GLY A 106 -8.80 8.34 14.81
C GLY A 106 -9.41 9.66 15.25
N PRO A 107 -10.02 9.73 16.45
CA PRO A 107 -10.67 10.95 16.95
C PRO A 107 -9.68 12.08 17.30
N SER A 108 -8.40 11.79 17.29
CA SER A 108 -7.37 12.79 17.62
C SER A 108 -6.01 12.44 17.03
N ALA A 109 -5.07 13.39 17.13
CA ALA A 109 -3.68 13.22 16.67
C ALA A 109 -2.90 12.13 17.43
N SER A 110 -3.42 11.64 18.54
CA SER A 110 -2.82 10.57 19.34
C SER A 110 -3.93 9.68 19.92
N GLY A 111 -3.58 8.48 20.35
CA GLY A 111 -4.55 7.56 20.95
C GLY A 111 -5.09 6.50 19.99
N PRO A 112 -6.20 5.84 20.35
CA PRO A 112 -6.74 4.73 19.57
C PRO A 112 -7.29 5.20 18.22
N LEU A 113 -7.20 4.31 17.23
CA LEU A 113 -7.82 4.54 15.93
C LEU A 113 -9.31 4.16 15.95
N ALA A 114 -10.03 4.56 14.92
CA ALA A 114 -11.43 4.23 14.72
C ALA A 114 -11.61 2.70 14.69
N GLN A 115 -12.70 2.22 15.30
CA GLN A 115 -13.09 0.81 15.26
C GLN A 115 -14.05 0.61 14.09
N VAL A 116 -13.53 0.13 12.97
CA VAL A 116 -14.24 0.02 11.68
C VAL A 116 -14.90 -1.35 11.45
N GLY A 117 -14.89 -2.24 12.43
CA GLY A 117 -15.47 -3.59 12.31
C GLY A 117 -17.01 -3.66 12.38
N ALA A 118 -17.70 -2.56 12.69
CA ALA A 118 -19.16 -2.55 12.73
C ALA A 118 -19.77 -2.51 11.32
N ALA A 119 -20.94 -3.17 11.15
CA ALA A 119 -21.61 -3.28 9.85
C ALA A 119 -21.85 -1.94 9.12
N ARG A 120 -22.04 -0.84 9.87
CA ARG A 120 -22.24 0.49 9.29
C ARG A 120 -21.02 0.96 8.44
N TRP A 121 -19.81 0.54 8.81
CA TRP A 121 -18.60 0.92 8.10
C TRP A 121 -18.51 0.31 6.69
N ARG A 122 -19.19 -0.81 6.47
CA ARG A 122 -19.34 -1.38 5.12
C ARG A 122 -20.04 -0.39 4.19
N GLY A 123 -21.18 0.16 4.61
CA GLY A 123 -21.89 1.18 3.83
C GLY A 123 -21.07 2.46 3.59
N VAL A 124 -20.28 2.89 4.57
CA VAL A 124 -19.33 4.02 4.41
C VAL A 124 -18.25 3.69 3.36
N ARG A 125 -17.68 2.49 3.42
CA ARG A 125 -16.69 1.99 2.47
C ARG A 125 -17.27 1.90 1.05
N ASP A 126 -18.48 1.33 0.91
CA ASP A 126 -19.16 1.22 -0.38
C ASP A 126 -19.44 2.59 -1.01
N ALA A 127 -19.87 3.58 -0.22
CA ALA A 127 -20.12 4.94 -0.68
C ALA A 127 -18.81 5.63 -1.12
N LEU A 128 -17.69 5.37 -0.43
CA LEU A 128 -16.37 5.90 -0.78
C LEU A 128 -15.88 5.30 -2.11
N VAL A 129 -15.97 3.97 -2.28
CA VAL A 129 -15.65 3.24 -3.51
C VAL A 129 -16.52 3.70 -4.68
N ALA A 130 -17.82 3.92 -4.44
CA ALA A 130 -18.75 4.45 -5.44
C ALA A 130 -18.50 5.94 -5.78
N ARG A 131 -17.63 6.62 -5.02
CA ARG A 131 -17.36 8.06 -5.12
C ARG A 131 -18.55 8.95 -4.75
N ASP A 132 -19.51 8.45 -4.01
CA ASP A 132 -20.65 9.20 -3.51
C ASP A 132 -20.24 10.18 -2.40
N VAL A 133 -19.18 9.84 -1.65
CA VAL A 133 -18.55 10.67 -0.63
C VAL A 133 -17.03 10.74 -0.85
N SER A 134 -16.37 11.77 -0.30
CA SER A 134 -14.91 11.84 -0.24
C SER A 134 -14.37 11.31 1.09
N LEU A 135 -13.06 11.01 1.15
CA LEU A 135 -12.42 10.67 2.44
C LEU A 135 -12.60 11.80 3.47
N ARG A 136 -12.54 13.07 3.02
CA ARG A 136 -12.80 14.23 3.87
C ARG A 136 -14.19 14.15 4.50
N ASP A 137 -15.22 13.86 3.70
CA ASP A 137 -16.60 13.81 4.18
C ASP A 137 -16.76 12.69 5.21
N VAL A 138 -16.22 11.49 4.94
CA VAL A 138 -16.19 10.38 5.90
C VAL A 138 -15.53 10.79 7.22
N LEU A 139 -14.36 11.42 7.16
CA LEU A 139 -13.64 11.79 8.38
C LEU A 139 -14.38 12.87 9.18
N ARG A 140 -15.00 13.83 8.51
CA ARG A 140 -15.79 14.90 9.17
C ARG A 140 -17.04 14.35 9.82
N ASP A 141 -17.80 13.52 9.10
CA ASP A 141 -19.07 12.97 9.58
C ASP A 141 -18.85 12.04 10.78
N GLU A 142 -17.71 11.30 10.80
CA GLU A 142 -17.34 10.40 11.87
C GLU A 142 -16.53 11.08 13.00
N GLY A 143 -16.21 12.39 12.88
CA GLY A 143 -15.42 13.13 13.86
C GLY A 143 -13.98 12.60 13.96
N LEU A 144 -13.38 12.19 12.84
CA LEU A 144 -12.05 11.61 12.77
C LEU A 144 -11.05 12.55 12.09
N VAL A 145 -9.78 12.31 12.34
CA VAL A 145 -8.66 12.94 11.63
C VAL A 145 -7.78 11.85 11.01
N LEU A 146 -7.34 12.06 9.78
CA LEU A 146 -6.36 11.23 9.10
C LEU A 146 -5.05 11.22 9.89
N ARG A 147 -4.43 10.07 10.04
CA ARG A 147 -3.20 9.85 10.81
C ARG A 147 -2.02 9.60 9.86
N SER A 148 -1.49 10.67 9.28
CA SER A 148 -0.35 10.60 8.36
C SER A 148 0.94 10.11 9.01
N ASP A 149 1.02 10.15 10.34
CA ASP A 149 2.13 9.61 11.13
C ASP A 149 2.19 8.08 11.16
N LEU A 150 1.16 7.38 10.67
CA LEU A 150 1.09 5.92 10.65
C LEU A 150 1.59 5.30 9.35
N ILE A 151 1.96 6.11 8.38
CA ILE A 151 2.56 5.64 7.13
C ILE A 151 3.97 6.20 6.96
N VAL A 152 4.81 5.46 6.26
CA VAL A 152 6.18 5.87 5.92
C VAL A 152 6.40 5.67 4.43
N ALA A 153 6.88 6.70 3.73
CA ALA A 153 7.25 6.57 2.32
C ALA A 153 8.47 5.64 2.17
N LYS A 154 8.40 4.75 1.19
CA LYS A 154 9.42 3.71 0.95
C LYS A 154 10.10 3.85 -0.40
N ALA A 155 9.35 4.19 -1.45
CA ALA A 155 9.88 4.36 -2.80
C ALA A 155 8.96 5.20 -3.68
N HIS A 156 9.55 5.71 -4.74
CA HIS A 156 8.86 6.40 -5.82
C HIS A 156 9.13 5.65 -7.13
N TRP A 157 8.10 5.10 -7.74
CA TRP A 157 8.21 4.31 -8.96
C TRP A 157 7.47 4.97 -10.12
N LEU A 158 8.14 5.05 -11.26
CA LEU A 158 7.56 5.51 -12.51
C LEU A 158 7.54 4.37 -13.52
N THR A 159 6.35 4.05 -14.03
CA THR A 159 6.23 3.03 -15.08
C THR A 159 7.07 3.42 -16.30
N PRO A 160 7.80 2.48 -16.94
CA PRO A 160 8.64 2.73 -18.10
C PRO A 160 7.92 3.45 -19.24
N VAL A 161 8.69 4.19 -20.06
CA VAL A 161 8.13 5.02 -21.14
C VAL A 161 7.48 4.23 -22.27
N PHE A 162 7.86 2.97 -22.45
CA PHE A 162 7.33 2.10 -23.50
C PHE A 162 5.98 1.46 -23.12
N GLU A 163 5.57 1.56 -21.85
CA GLU A 163 4.29 1.02 -21.41
C GLU A 163 3.12 1.94 -21.84
N PRO A 164 2.04 1.37 -22.39
CA PRO A 164 0.90 2.16 -22.85
C PRO A 164 0.10 2.81 -21.72
N ARG A 165 0.15 2.22 -20.53
CA ARG A 165 -0.46 2.76 -19.30
C ARG A 165 0.63 2.97 -18.28
N ARG A 166 0.84 4.22 -17.92
CA ARG A 166 1.91 4.60 -17.01
C ARG A 166 1.35 5.18 -15.73
N PHE A 167 1.99 4.79 -14.62
CA PHE A 167 1.70 5.27 -13.28
C PHE A 167 2.94 5.92 -12.69
N ASP A 168 2.70 6.95 -11.92
CA ASP A 168 3.63 7.66 -11.05
C ASP A 168 3.21 7.30 -9.61
N THR A 169 3.88 6.30 -9.02
CA THR A 169 3.40 5.60 -7.83
C THR A 169 4.31 5.80 -6.64
N TRP A 170 3.77 6.36 -5.58
CA TRP A 170 4.41 6.33 -4.27
C TRP A 170 4.04 5.06 -3.51
N PHE A 171 5.07 4.37 -3.01
CA PHE A 171 4.94 3.22 -2.12
C PHE A 171 5.12 3.67 -0.68
N PHE A 172 4.17 3.32 0.15
CA PHE A 172 4.20 3.54 1.59
C PHE A 172 4.19 2.20 2.34
N ALA A 173 4.62 2.22 3.60
CA ALA A 173 4.44 1.12 4.52
C ALA A 173 3.61 1.57 5.71
N ALA A 174 2.76 0.68 6.21
CA ALA A 174 1.97 0.86 7.42
C ALA A 174 1.95 -0.42 8.25
N HIS A 175 2.00 -0.26 9.58
CA HIS A 175 1.77 -1.37 10.50
C HIS A 175 0.27 -1.60 10.68
N MET A 176 -0.18 -2.85 10.64
CA MET A 176 -1.58 -3.20 10.90
C MET A 176 -2.03 -2.66 12.26
N PRO A 177 -3.08 -1.81 12.33
CA PRO A 177 -3.56 -1.27 13.59
C PRO A 177 -4.13 -2.36 14.51
N ARG A 178 -3.89 -2.20 15.82
CA ARG A 178 -4.54 -3.05 16.82
C ARG A 178 -6.05 -2.79 16.84
N GLY A 179 -6.83 -3.86 16.92
CA GLY A 179 -8.29 -3.79 17.01
C GLY A 179 -9.01 -3.62 15.68
N GLN A 180 -8.29 -3.56 14.57
CA GLN A 180 -8.85 -3.64 13.23
C GLN A 180 -8.46 -4.97 12.57
N SER A 181 -9.17 -5.37 11.52
CA SER A 181 -8.90 -6.56 10.72
C SER A 181 -8.92 -6.18 9.26
N ALA A 182 -7.88 -6.57 8.52
CA ALA A 182 -7.90 -6.44 7.08
C ALA A 182 -8.77 -7.55 6.48
N ASP A 183 -9.58 -7.20 5.50
CA ASP A 183 -10.41 -8.10 4.72
C ASP A 183 -10.15 -7.92 3.21
N GLY A 184 -10.71 -8.79 2.39
CA GLY A 184 -10.61 -8.70 0.93
C GLY A 184 -11.95 -8.40 0.29
N ASP A 185 -12.85 -7.68 0.97
CA ASP A 185 -14.18 -7.36 0.48
C ASP A 185 -14.14 -6.20 -0.52
N THR A 186 -13.55 -6.47 -1.68
CA THR A 186 -13.39 -5.52 -2.79
C THR A 186 -13.72 -6.20 -4.12
N SER A 187 -14.26 -5.44 -5.07
CA SER A 187 -14.51 -5.93 -6.44
C SER A 187 -13.24 -6.00 -7.30
N GLU A 188 -12.13 -5.44 -6.86
CA GLU A 188 -10.86 -5.38 -7.61
C GLU A 188 -9.96 -6.59 -7.41
N ALA A 189 -10.23 -7.41 -6.38
CA ALA A 189 -9.46 -8.61 -6.09
C ALA A 189 -10.36 -9.85 -5.97
N ASP A 190 -9.89 -10.98 -6.47
CA ASP A 190 -10.54 -12.29 -6.31
C ASP A 190 -9.96 -13.09 -5.13
N HIS A 191 -8.88 -12.61 -4.56
CA HIS A 191 -8.23 -13.19 -3.38
C HIS A 191 -7.47 -12.11 -2.62
N ALA A 192 -7.59 -12.10 -1.30
CA ALA A 192 -6.80 -11.25 -0.43
C ALA A 192 -6.44 -12.01 0.85
N ALA A 193 -5.19 -11.91 1.29
CA ALA A 193 -4.70 -12.62 2.46
C ALA A 193 -3.42 -12.00 3.03
N TRP A 194 -3.17 -12.29 4.29
CA TRP A 194 -1.85 -12.15 4.89
C TRP A 194 -0.94 -13.26 4.36
N VAL A 195 0.20 -12.88 3.81
CA VAL A 195 1.13 -13.80 3.17
C VAL A 195 2.51 -13.68 3.79
N ALA A 196 3.13 -14.82 4.08
CA ALA A 196 4.53 -14.87 4.46
C ALA A 196 5.40 -14.57 3.21
N PRO A 197 6.30 -13.57 3.23
CA PRO A 197 7.11 -13.19 2.08
C PRO A 197 7.85 -14.36 1.42
N ARG A 198 8.42 -15.26 2.22
CA ARG A 198 9.13 -16.45 1.72
C ARG A 198 8.24 -17.36 0.87
N GLN A 199 6.99 -17.58 1.29
CA GLN A 199 6.04 -18.42 0.54
C GLN A 199 5.68 -17.76 -0.79
N LEU A 200 5.43 -16.44 -0.78
CA LEU A 200 5.09 -15.70 -1.98
C LEU A 200 6.25 -15.69 -3.00
N LEU A 201 7.48 -15.43 -2.54
CA LEU A 201 8.66 -15.47 -3.40
C LEU A 201 8.93 -16.87 -3.96
N SER A 202 8.71 -17.92 -3.16
CA SER A 202 8.82 -19.31 -3.65
C SER A 202 7.78 -19.62 -4.72
N ALA A 203 6.53 -19.19 -4.53
CA ALA A 203 5.46 -19.34 -5.53
C ALA A 203 5.77 -18.54 -6.81
N TYR A 204 6.31 -17.33 -6.68
CA TYR A 204 6.75 -16.51 -7.81
C TYR A 204 7.87 -17.20 -8.60
N ALA A 205 8.91 -17.69 -7.93
CA ALA A 205 10.02 -18.39 -8.56
C ALA A 205 9.57 -19.70 -9.27
N ALA A 206 8.53 -20.35 -8.73
CA ALA A 206 7.91 -21.55 -9.35
C ALA A 206 6.91 -21.21 -10.48
N GLY A 207 6.69 -19.94 -10.82
CA GLY A 207 5.70 -19.52 -11.82
C GLY A 207 4.24 -19.69 -11.38
N GLN A 208 3.98 -19.91 -10.09
CA GLN A 208 2.65 -20.11 -9.51
C GLN A 208 2.00 -18.78 -9.06
N ALA A 209 2.77 -17.72 -8.91
CA ALA A 209 2.30 -16.37 -8.65
C ALA A 209 2.94 -15.40 -9.64
N SER A 210 2.20 -14.35 -10.00
CA SER A 210 2.70 -13.24 -10.80
C SER A 210 2.86 -12.01 -9.93
N MET A 211 3.97 -11.30 -10.06
CA MET A 211 4.24 -10.02 -9.38
C MET A 211 4.98 -9.08 -10.34
N LEU A 212 4.70 -7.79 -10.22
CA LEU A 212 5.49 -6.76 -10.90
C LEU A 212 6.82 -6.52 -10.16
N PRO A 213 7.85 -6.01 -10.85
CA PRO A 213 9.18 -5.77 -10.25
C PRO A 213 9.15 -5.01 -8.92
N PRO A 214 8.41 -3.89 -8.75
CA PRO A 214 8.33 -3.21 -7.46
C PRO A 214 7.72 -4.10 -6.36
N THR A 215 6.77 -4.96 -6.69
CA THR A 215 6.18 -5.88 -5.71
C THR A 215 7.19 -6.92 -5.24
N VAL A 216 7.94 -7.51 -6.18
CA VAL A 216 9.00 -8.50 -5.86
C VAL A 216 10.03 -7.88 -4.93
N MET A 217 10.58 -6.71 -5.30
CA MET A 217 11.58 -5.99 -4.51
C MET A 217 11.11 -5.75 -3.08
N TRP A 218 9.89 -5.25 -2.90
CA TRP A 218 9.38 -4.95 -1.56
C TRP A 218 9.04 -6.19 -0.75
N VAL A 219 8.60 -7.28 -1.37
CA VAL A 219 8.40 -8.57 -0.68
C VAL A 219 9.75 -9.14 -0.20
N GLU A 220 10.84 -8.96 -0.98
CA GLU A 220 12.19 -9.32 -0.58
C GLU A 220 12.66 -8.49 0.62
N GLU A 221 12.41 -7.19 0.63
CA GLU A 221 12.72 -6.30 1.76
C GLU A 221 11.93 -6.68 3.03
N VAL A 222 10.63 -6.97 2.91
CA VAL A 222 9.82 -7.46 4.04
C VAL A 222 10.39 -8.77 4.60
N LEU A 223 10.91 -9.65 3.74
CA LEU A 223 11.52 -10.92 4.17
C LEU A 223 12.74 -10.72 5.07
N GLN A 224 13.50 -9.63 4.88
CA GLN A 224 14.72 -9.35 5.66
C GLN A 224 14.41 -8.69 7.02
N ALA A 225 13.22 -8.14 7.19
CA ALA A 225 12.85 -7.44 8.42
C ALA A 225 12.67 -8.39 9.62
N SER A 226 13.19 -8.01 10.77
CA SER A 226 13.04 -8.78 12.01
C SER A 226 11.67 -8.56 12.67
N SER A 227 10.97 -7.48 12.33
CA SER A 227 9.60 -7.18 12.79
C SER A 227 8.89 -6.21 11.84
N ALA A 228 7.56 -6.22 11.89
CA ALA A 228 6.75 -5.27 11.12
C ALA A 228 7.04 -3.81 11.53
N ARG A 229 7.32 -3.56 12.80
CA ARG A 229 7.71 -2.23 13.30
C ARG A 229 9.04 -1.78 12.71
N GLU A 230 10.04 -2.65 12.66
CA GLU A 230 11.34 -2.35 12.07
C GLU A 230 11.18 -2.05 10.58
N PHE A 231 10.47 -2.88 9.83
CA PHE A 231 10.20 -2.65 8.42
C PHE A 231 9.57 -1.28 8.17
N VAL A 232 8.52 -0.92 8.92
CA VAL A 232 7.86 0.37 8.75
C VAL A 232 8.78 1.53 9.13
N ALA A 233 9.52 1.43 10.25
CA ALA A 233 10.37 2.50 10.76
C ALA A 233 11.65 2.71 9.94
N HIS A 234 12.12 1.70 9.20
CA HIS A 234 13.34 1.80 8.40
C HIS A 234 13.19 2.88 7.32
N ALA A 235 13.97 3.93 7.45
CA ALA A 235 13.98 5.03 6.47
C ALA A 235 14.82 4.64 5.25
N HIS A 236 14.32 4.93 4.07
CA HIS A 236 15.03 4.74 2.81
C HIS A 236 15.37 6.09 2.19
N HIS A 237 16.45 6.13 1.41
CA HIS A 237 16.57 7.14 0.37
C HIS A 237 15.43 6.91 -0.63
N LEU A 238 14.80 7.97 -1.11
CA LEU A 238 13.59 7.91 -1.95
C LEU A 238 13.89 8.39 -3.38
N PRO A 239 14.79 7.71 -4.14
CA PRO A 239 15.02 8.06 -5.51
C PRO A 239 13.79 7.73 -6.35
N LEU A 240 13.66 8.41 -7.49
CA LEU A 240 12.73 7.99 -8.52
C LEU A 240 13.28 6.74 -9.21
N ILE A 241 12.54 5.65 -9.13
CA ILE A 241 12.89 4.38 -9.77
C ILE A 241 12.08 4.23 -11.05
N MET A 242 12.77 4.09 -12.18
CA MET A 242 12.13 3.80 -13.46
C MET A 242 12.89 2.66 -14.14
N PRO A 243 12.29 1.47 -14.31
CA PRO A 243 12.91 0.39 -15.04
C PRO A 243 13.17 0.79 -16.49
N GLU A 244 14.34 0.46 -16.99
CA GLU A 244 14.73 0.68 -18.39
C GLU A 244 15.04 -0.66 -19.07
N VAL A 245 14.80 -0.73 -20.38
CA VAL A 245 15.25 -1.88 -21.18
C VAL A 245 16.70 -1.65 -21.54
N VAL A 246 17.57 -2.52 -21.07
CA VAL A 246 18.97 -2.54 -21.42
C VAL A 246 19.28 -3.73 -22.34
N ASN A 247 20.13 -3.53 -23.31
CA ASN A 247 20.63 -4.60 -24.16
C ASN A 247 21.76 -5.32 -23.40
N SER A 248 21.54 -6.57 -23.02
CA SER A 248 22.56 -7.45 -22.45
C SER A 248 23.09 -8.42 -23.51
N GLU A 249 24.17 -9.12 -23.21
CA GLU A 249 24.73 -10.18 -24.08
C GLU A 249 23.72 -11.33 -24.31
N LEU A 250 22.73 -11.49 -23.41
CA LEU A 250 21.67 -12.51 -23.49
C LEU A 250 20.39 -11.98 -24.15
N GLY A 251 20.40 -10.74 -24.63
CA GLY A 251 19.22 -10.05 -25.21
C GLY A 251 18.71 -8.90 -24.33
N PRO A 252 17.57 -8.29 -24.71
CA PRO A 252 17.00 -7.20 -23.93
C PRO A 252 16.57 -7.67 -22.53
N ALA A 253 17.04 -6.96 -21.51
CA ALA A 253 16.73 -7.18 -20.10
C ALA A 253 16.13 -5.93 -19.49
N MET A 254 15.30 -6.07 -18.45
CA MET A 254 14.85 -4.93 -17.64
C MET A 254 15.84 -4.69 -16.50
N GLU A 255 16.33 -3.48 -16.40
CA GLU A 255 17.19 -3.03 -15.31
C GLU A 255 16.48 -1.93 -14.52
N VAL A 256 16.62 -1.97 -13.19
CA VAL A 256 16.08 -0.95 -12.30
C VAL A 256 17.10 0.20 -12.22
N VAL A 257 16.71 1.38 -12.68
CA VAL A 257 17.53 2.58 -12.69
C VAL A 257 16.98 3.57 -11.67
N GLU A 258 17.82 4.00 -10.75
CA GLU A 258 17.56 5.11 -9.82
C GLU A 258 17.94 6.44 -10.49
N ARG A 259 17.08 7.45 -10.34
CA ARG A 259 17.27 8.80 -10.90
C ARG A 259 17.15 9.90 -9.84
#